data_4ac45dab82f3a916b96daa659131d61f
#
_entry.id   4ac45dab82f3a916b96daa659131d61f
#
_cell.length_a   1.000
_cell.length_b   1.000
_cell.length_c   1.000
_cell.angle_alpha   90.00
_cell.angle_beta   90.00
_cell.angle_gamma   90.00
#
_symmetry.space_group_name_H-M   'P 1'
#
loop_
_entity.id
_entity.type
_entity.pdbx_description
1 polymer ?
#
loop_
_entity_poly.entity_id
_entity_poly.type
_entity_poly.pdbx_seq_one_letter_code
_entity_poly.pdbx_strand_id
1 'polypeptide(L)'
;DKDIFANFTGAFEIGGFDADSGCTGRKIVVDAYGPRVPVGGGAFSGKDATKVDRSSAYMARWIALKLLKKFGAKEVLVKLGYVIGKAEPLIKQAVIDGRETSFNYDCRPNAIIERFDLRKPIYEDLAKNGHFGRLGEVPWECAY
;
A
#
# COMPACT_ATOMS: atom_id res chain seq x y z
N ASP A 1 -2.55 -18.50 21.65
CA ASP A 1 -2.34 -18.40 20.18
C ASP A 1 -1.52 -17.17 19.89
N LYS A 2 -0.30 -17.37 19.33
CA LYS A 2 0.64 -16.27 19.06
C LYS A 2 0.22 -15.42 17.86
N ASP A 3 -0.75 -15.87 17.08
CA ASP A 3 -1.17 -15.27 15.81
C ASP A 3 -2.53 -14.54 15.88
N ILE A 4 -3.12 -14.46 17.08
CA ILE A 4 -4.35 -13.71 17.31
C ILE A 4 -4.00 -12.36 17.92
N PHE A 5 -4.38 -11.32 17.22
CA PHE A 5 -4.18 -9.92 17.62
C PHE A 5 -5.54 -9.26 17.76
N ALA A 6 -5.90 -8.88 18.98
CA ALA A 6 -7.17 -8.24 19.26
C ALA A 6 -6.96 -6.86 19.90
N ASN A 7 -7.64 -5.84 19.38
CA ASN A 7 -7.75 -4.51 19.96
C ASN A 7 -6.42 -3.89 20.43
N PHE A 8 -5.40 -3.88 19.57
CA PHE A 8 -4.06 -3.32 19.92
C PHE A 8 -4.07 -1.89 20.46
N THR A 9 -5.05 -1.10 20.09
CA THR A 9 -5.19 0.30 20.51
C THR A 9 -6.17 0.48 21.66
N GLY A 10 -6.67 -0.61 22.26
CA GLY A 10 -7.67 -0.61 23.30
C GLY A 10 -9.07 -0.93 22.79
N ALA A 11 -10.06 -0.78 23.67
CA ALA A 11 -11.45 -1.06 23.35
C ALA A 11 -11.98 -0.13 22.24
N PHE A 12 -12.76 -0.68 21.34
CA PHE A 12 -13.51 0.09 20.33
C PHE A 12 -14.92 0.36 20.87
N GLU A 13 -15.16 1.59 21.29
CA GLU A 13 -16.37 1.97 22.03
C GLU A 13 -17.44 2.60 21.14
N ILE A 14 -17.03 3.26 20.05
CA ILE A 14 -17.93 3.96 19.12
C ILE A 14 -18.10 3.14 17.85
N GLY A 15 -19.33 2.81 17.50
CA GLY A 15 -19.66 2.05 16.27
C GLY A 15 -20.64 2.81 15.38
N GLY A 16 -21.03 2.17 14.27
CA GLY A 16 -22.00 2.71 13.32
C GLY A 16 -21.51 3.96 12.58
N PHE A 17 -22.43 4.80 12.16
CA PHE A 17 -22.14 6.01 11.38
C PHE A 17 -21.31 7.04 12.11
N ASP A 18 -21.36 7.08 13.43
CA ASP A 18 -20.56 7.99 14.27
C ASP A 18 -19.08 7.64 14.22
N ALA A 19 -18.74 6.35 14.04
CA ALA A 19 -17.37 5.89 13.90
C ALA A 19 -16.83 6.10 12.47
N ASP A 20 -17.62 5.72 11.45
CA ASP A 20 -17.26 5.84 10.05
C ASP A 20 -18.51 5.79 9.16
N SER A 21 -18.87 6.91 8.57
CA SER A 21 -20.01 6.99 7.64
C SER A 21 -19.67 6.55 6.21
N GLY A 22 -18.39 6.42 5.89
CA GLY A 22 -17.93 6.01 4.56
C GLY A 22 -18.16 7.05 3.46
N CYS A 23 -17.50 6.83 2.33
CA CYS A 23 -17.69 7.61 1.09
C CYS A 23 -17.61 6.69 -0.11
N THR A 24 -18.35 6.99 -1.17
CA THR A 24 -18.29 6.26 -2.44
C THR A 24 -17.19 6.82 -3.36
N GLY A 25 -16.79 6.04 -4.40
CA GLY A 25 -15.82 6.47 -5.41
C GLY A 25 -14.37 6.60 -4.91
N ARG A 26 -14.02 5.97 -3.78
CA ARG A 26 -12.68 6.05 -3.16
C ARG A 26 -11.91 4.73 -3.16
N LYS A 27 -12.28 3.76 -3.98
CA LYS A 27 -11.65 2.42 -4.07
C LYS A 27 -10.66 2.34 -5.23
N ILE A 28 -9.71 3.27 -5.27
CA ILE A 28 -8.79 3.52 -6.40
C ILE A 28 -7.92 2.30 -6.72
N VAL A 29 -7.49 1.52 -5.72
CA VAL A 29 -6.65 0.34 -5.96
C VAL A 29 -7.44 -0.73 -6.69
N VAL A 30 -8.72 -0.91 -6.36
CA VAL A 30 -9.61 -1.80 -7.10
C VAL A 30 -9.77 -1.33 -8.54
N ASP A 31 -9.97 -0.04 -8.75
CA ASP A 31 -10.10 0.57 -10.08
C ASP A 31 -8.82 0.38 -10.91
N ALA A 32 -7.64 0.50 -10.29
CA ALA A 32 -6.35 0.41 -10.97
C ALA A 32 -5.98 -1.02 -11.39
N TYR A 33 -6.28 -2.03 -10.58
CA TYR A 33 -5.86 -3.42 -10.82
C TYR A 33 -7.02 -4.39 -11.05
N GLY A 34 -8.25 -3.96 -10.83
CA GLY A 34 -9.43 -4.80 -10.93
C GLY A 34 -9.42 -5.97 -9.93
N PRO A 35 -10.13 -7.06 -10.22
CA PRO A 35 -10.28 -8.18 -9.29
C PRO A 35 -9.03 -9.08 -9.17
N ARG A 36 -8.01 -8.85 -9.96
CA ARG A 36 -6.80 -9.70 -9.98
C ARG A 36 -5.90 -9.50 -8.78
N VAL A 37 -5.98 -8.35 -8.10
CA VAL A 37 -5.09 -8.00 -7.00
C VAL A 37 -5.90 -7.91 -5.70
N PRO A 38 -5.52 -8.66 -4.66
CA PRO A 38 -6.13 -8.51 -3.35
C PRO A 38 -5.89 -7.10 -2.78
N VAL A 39 -6.94 -6.44 -2.34
CA VAL A 39 -6.89 -5.11 -1.74
C VAL A 39 -7.63 -5.07 -0.41
N GLY A 40 -7.12 -4.28 0.52
CA GLY A 40 -7.88 -3.87 1.70
C GLY A 40 -8.89 -2.78 1.37
N GLY A 41 -9.64 -2.31 2.35
CA GLY A 41 -10.66 -1.28 2.20
C GLY A 41 -10.15 0.15 1.95
N GLY A 42 -8.88 0.30 1.57
CA GLY A 42 -8.15 1.55 1.64
C GLY A 42 -8.37 2.53 0.50
N ALA A 43 -9.21 3.54 0.72
CA ALA A 43 -9.17 4.73 -0.12
C ALA A 43 -7.84 5.49 0.04
N PHE A 44 -7.35 6.12 -1.02
CA PHE A 44 -6.13 6.94 -0.97
C PHE A 44 -6.45 8.40 -0.68
N SER A 45 -7.39 8.96 -1.41
CA SER A 45 -7.78 10.37 -1.27
C SER A 45 -8.30 10.70 0.13
N GLY A 46 -7.88 11.84 0.66
CA GLY A 46 -8.21 12.28 2.00
C GLY A 46 -7.32 11.71 3.12
N LYS A 47 -6.40 10.80 2.78
CA LYS A 47 -5.42 10.23 3.74
C LYS A 47 -4.06 10.91 3.60
N ASP A 48 -3.44 11.22 4.73
CA ASP A 48 -2.04 11.64 4.77
C ASP A 48 -1.07 10.46 4.56
N ALA A 49 0.22 10.76 4.46
CA ALA A 49 1.25 9.78 4.18
C ALA A 49 1.46 8.73 5.30
N THR A 50 0.97 8.98 6.51
CA THR A 50 1.10 8.02 7.62
C THR A 50 0.13 6.85 7.50
N LYS A 51 -0.89 6.97 6.66
CA LYS A 51 -1.90 5.93 6.44
C LYS A 51 -1.37 4.88 5.48
N VAL A 52 -1.17 3.67 5.99
CA VAL A 52 -0.61 2.56 5.21
C VAL A 52 -1.49 2.14 4.03
N ASP A 53 -2.79 2.35 4.08
CA ASP A 53 -3.68 2.14 2.93
C ASP A 53 -3.17 2.86 1.67
N ARG A 54 -2.60 4.06 1.85
CA ARG A 54 -2.00 4.84 0.77
C ARG A 54 -0.52 4.50 0.60
N SER A 55 0.30 4.75 1.61
CA SER A 55 1.75 4.66 1.50
C SER A 55 2.26 3.26 1.21
N SER A 56 1.66 2.22 1.80
CA SER A 56 2.08 0.85 1.53
C SER A 56 1.70 0.36 0.12
N ALA A 57 0.62 0.87 -0.45
CA ALA A 57 0.27 0.58 -1.84
C ALA A 57 1.34 1.12 -2.81
N TYR A 58 1.86 2.32 -2.55
CA TYR A 58 2.98 2.88 -3.31
C TYR A 58 4.25 2.04 -3.14
N MET A 59 4.54 1.62 -1.91
CA MET A 59 5.68 0.75 -1.63
C MET A 59 5.56 -0.62 -2.30
N ALA A 60 4.39 -1.24 -2.25
CA ALA A 60 4.14 -2.52 -2.92
C ALA A 60 4.34 -2.39 -4.44
N ARG A 61 3.86 -1.30 -5.05
CA ARG A 61 4.08 -1.01 -6.46
C ARG A 61 5.56 -0.87 -6.80
N TRP A 62 6.29 -0.09 -6.03
CA TRP A 62 7.72 0.11 -6.23
C TRP A 62 8.51 -1.19 -6.10
N ILE A 63 8.22 -2.01 -5.09
CA ILE A 63 8.84 -3.32 -4.91
C ILE A 63 8.54 -4.23 -6.11
N ALA A 64 7.28 -4.26 -6.56
CA ALA A 64 6.89 -5.07 -7.70
C ALA A 64 7.69 -4.69 -8.96
N LEU A 65 7.84 -3.41 -9.25
CA LEU A 65 8.64 -2.93 -10.38
C LEU A 65 10.13 -3.27 -10.24
N LYS A 66 10.69 -3.12 -9.04
CA LYS A 66 12.09 -3.52 -8.75
C LYS A 66 12.32 -5.01 -8.97
N LEU A 67 11.41 -5.85 -8.49
CA LEU A 67 11.52 -7.29 -8.66
C LEU A 67 11.28 -7.71 -10.13
N LEU A 68 10.32 -7.09 -10.80
CA LEU A 68 10.05 -7.32 -12.22
C LEU A 68 11.32 -7.11 -13.05
N LYS A 69 11.98 -5.98 -12.84
CA LYS A 69 13.24 -5.65 -13.53
C LYS A 69 14.38 -6.59 -13.13
N LYS A 70 14.56 -6.82 -11.82
CA LYS A 70 15.66 -7.62 -11.28
C LYS A 70 15.66 -9.05 -11.83
N PHE A 71 14.47 -9.64 -11.97
CA PHE A 71 14.33 -11.04 -12.39
C PHE A 71 13.93 -11.20 -13.86
N GLY A 72 13.70 -10.10 -14.59
CA GLY A 72 13.18 -10.16 -15.96
C GLY A 72 11.81 -10.87 -16.02
N ALA A 73 11.02 -10.74 -14.96
CA ALA A 73 9.77 -11.46 -14.78
C ALA A 73 8.65 -10.90 -15.67
N LYS A 74 7.66 -11.73 -15.97
CA LYS A 74 6.44 -11.32 -16.69
C LYS A 74 5.39 -10.74 -15.75
N GLU A 75 5.30 -11.27 -14.55
CA GLU A 75 4.31 -10.86 -13.55
C GLU A 75 4.91 -10.88 -12.15
N VAL A 76 4.64 -9.83 -11.37
CA VAL A 76 5.00 -9.75 -9.96
C VAL A 76 3.82 -9.23 -9.15
N LEU A 77 3.42 -9.99 -8.14
CA LEU A 77 2.45 -9.58 -7.13
C LEU A 77 3.15 -9.39 -5.79
N VAL A 78 3.01 -8.20 -5.20
CA VAL A 78 3.52 -7.91 -3.86
C VAL A 78 2.35 -7.69 -2.90
N LYS A 79 2.40 -8.32 -1.74
CA LYS A 79 1.43 -8.16 -0.67
C LYS A 79 2.13 -7.61 0.58
N LEU A 80 1.59 -6.54 1.12
CA LEU A 80 1.96 -5.95 2.40
C LEU A 80 0.72 -5.92 3.30
N GLY A 81 0.82 -6.50 4.48
CA GLY A 81 -0.29 -6.51 5.45
C GLY A 81 0.15 -5.88 6.76
N TYR A 82 -0.65 -4.96 7.28
CA TYR A 82 -0.37 -4.21 8.50
C TYR A 82 -1.45 -4.42 9.54
N VAL A 83 -1.06 -4.22 10.78
CA VAL A 83 -1.98 -4.19 11.92
C VAL A 83 -1.82 -2.85 12.63
N ILE A 84 -2.94 -2.24 12.98
CA ILE A 84 -2.95 -0.98 13.74
C ILE A 84 -2.12 -1.14 15.02
N GLY A 85 -1.24 -0.17 15.30
CA GLY A 85 -0.35 -0.19 16.45
C GLY A 85 0.99 -0.89 16.24
N LYS A 86 1.23 -1.51 15.06
CA LYS A 86 2.54 -2.07 14.69
C LYS A 86 3.13 -1.37 13.48
N ALA A 87 4.39 -0.94 13.58
CA ALA A 87 5.10 -0.31 12.46
C ALA A 87 5.54 -1.35 11.41
N GLU A 88 6.01 -2.51 11.85
CA GLU A 88 6.40 -3.58 10.94
C GLU A 88 5.17 -4.26 10.34
N PRO A 89 5.13 -4.47 9.01
CA PRO A 89 4.09 -5.26 8.40
C PRO A 89 4.16 -6.73 8.86
N LEU A 90 3.00 -7.33 9.10
CA LEU A 90 2.91 -8.76 9.43
C LEU A 90 3.04 -9.63 8.18
N ILE A 91 2.64 -9.12 7.03
CA ILE A 91 2.74 -9.82 5.75
C ILE A 91 3.68 -9.04 4.85
N LYS A 92 4.74 -9.71 4.40
CA LYS A 92 5.68 -9.26 3.37
C LYS A 92 5.89 -10.40 2.39
N GLN A 93 5.13 -10.43 1.32
CA GLN A 93 5.15 -11.51 0.35
C GLN A 93 5.30 -10.96 -1.06
N ALA A 94 6.11 -11.61 -1.88
CA ALA A 94 6.14 -11.42 -3.31
C ALA A 94 5.90 -12.77 -4.03
N VAL A 95 5.15 -12.71 -5.11
CA VAL A 95 4.98 -13.84 -6.04
C VAL A 95 5.50 -13.38 -7.39
N ILE A 96 6.49 -14.07 -7.93
CA ILE A 96 7.15 -13.77 -9.19
C ILE A 96 6.88 -14.92 -10.15
N ASP A 97 6.15 -14.68 -11.23
CA ASP A 97 5.76 -15.71 -12.21
C ASP A 97 5.20 -16.97 -11.54
N GLY A 98 4.33 -16.78 -10.54
CA GLY A 98 3.68 -17.85 -9.79
C GLY A 98 4.51 -18.46 -8.66
N ARG A 99 5.75 -18.02 -8.41
CA ARG A 99 6.62 -18.53 -7.35
C ARG A 99 6.78 -17.53 -6.22
N GLU A 100 6.59 -17.98 -4.99
CA GLU A 100 6.81 -17.15 -3.81
C GLU A 100 8.30 -16.82 -3.64
N THR A 101 8.57 -15.58 -3.30
CA THR A 101 9.91 -15.04 -3.10
C THR A 101 9.91 -14.07 -1.93
N SER A 102 10.94 -14.11 -1.11
CA SER A 102 11.17 -13.12 -0.06
C SER A 102 11.89 -11.88 -0.62
N PHE A 103 11.68 -10.75 0.03
CA PHE A 103 12.43 -9.53 -0.22
C PHE A 103 12.75 -8.82 1.09
N ASN A 104 13.80 -8.01 1.08
CA ASN A 104 14.27 -7.30 2.26
C ASN A 104 14.29 -5.79 2.02
N TYR A 105 13.10 -5.19 1.97
CA TYR A 105 12.94 -3.74 1.98
C TYR A 105 12.28 -3.31 3.29
N ASP A 106 12.69 -2.16 3.81
CA ASP A 106 12.03 -1.55 4.96
C ASP A 106 10.67 -1.00 4.54
N CYS A 107 9.61 -1.64 5.03
CA CYS A 107 8.24 -1.29 4.71
C CYS A 107 7.52 -0.61 5.88
N ARG A 108 8.25 -0.13 6.89
CA ARG A 108 7.66 0.67 7.98
C ARG A 108 7.15 2.00 7.43
N PRO A 109 6.04 2.53 7.96
CA PRO A 109 5.43 3.77 7.43
C PRO A 109 6.42 4.93 7.28
N ASN A 110 7.25 5.19 8.30
CA ASN A 110 8.24 6.27 8.24
C ASN A 110 9.28 6.05 7.14
N ALA A 111 9.76 4.82 6.98
CA ALA A 111 10.73 4.49 5.92
C ALA A 111 10.13 4.70 4.52
N ILE A 112 8.85 4.39 4.34
CA ILE A 112 8.14 4.64 3.08
C ILE A 112 7.99 6.14 2.82
N ILE A 113 7.60 6.91 3.84
CA ILE A 113 7.45 8.37 3.75
C ILE A 113 8.76 9.02 3.35
N GLU A 114 9.86 8.63 3.99
CA GLU A 114 11.20 9.14 3.68
C GLU A 114 11.67 8.73 2.28
N ARG A 115 11.47 7.48 1.91
CA ARG A 115 11.88 6.94 0.59
C ARG A 115 11.26 7.70 -0.58
N PHE A 116 10.00 8.03 -0.49
CA PHE A 116 9.24 8.65 -1.57
C PHE A 116 8.98 10.14 -1.35
N ASP A 117 9.51 10.72 -0.26
CA ASP A 117 9.30 12.11 0.12
C ASP A 117 7.79 12.48 0.15
N LEU A 118 7.01 11.62 0.78
CA LEU A 118 5.53 11.71 0.76
C LEU A 118 4.96 12.90 1.55
N ARG A 119 5.80 13.76 2.13
CA ARG A 119 5.37 15.02 2.76
C ARG A 119 5.23 16.17 1.75
N LYS A 120 5.71 15.99 0.53
CA LYS A 120 5.55 16.97 -0.55
C LYS A 120 4.09 17.07 -1.02
N PRO A 121 3.68 18.23 -1.57
CA PRO A 121 2.32 18.46 -2.05
C PRO A 121 2.11 17.84 -3.46
N ILE A 122 2.15 16.50 -3.54
CA ILE A 122 2.02 15.74 -4.80
C ILE A 122 0.62 15.19 -5.04
N TYR A 123 -0.28 15.32 -4.09
CA TYR A 123 -1.52 14.55 -4.02
C TYR A 123 -2.65 15.05 -4.92
N GLU A 124 -2.67 16.35 -5.26
CA GLU A 124 -3.67 16.92 -6.16
C GLU A 124 -3.57 16.31 -7.56
N ASP A 125 -2.36 16.23 -8.08
CA ASP A 125 -2.10 15.65 -9.39
C ASP A 125 -2.41 14.14 -9.42
N LEU A 126 -2.08 13.43 -8.35
CA LEU A 126 -2.42 12.00 -8.20
C LEU A 126 -3.92 11.75 -8.18
N ALA A 127 -4.69 12.64 -7.55
CA ALA A 127 -6.14 12.52 -7.48
C ALA A 127 -6.81 12.71 -8.86
N LYS A 128 -6.21 13.53 -9.72
CA LYS A 128 -6.70 13.81 -11.09
C LYS A 128 -6.27 12.76 -12.09
N ASN A 129 -5.03 12.33 -12.03
CA ASN A 129 -4.36 11.59 -13.11
C ASN A 129 -4.02 10.14 -12.73
N GLY A 130 -4.42 9.70 -11.55
CA GLY A 130 -4.16 8.35 -11.05
C GLY A 130 -2.84 8.19 -10.30
N HIS A 131 -2.76 7.13 -9.53
CA HIS A 131 -1.66 6.85 -8.61
C HIS A 131 -0.61 5.90 -9.18
N PHE A 132 -0.94 5.13 -10.22
CA PHE A 132 -0.11 4.07 -10.78
C PHE A 132 -0.01 4.16 -12.30
N GLY A 133 1.01 3.51 -12.87
CA GLY A 133 1.21 3.46 -14.33
C GLY A 133 1.84 4.74 -14.91
N ARG A 134 2.34 5.63 -14.05
CA ARG A 134 2.96 6.91 -14.42
C ARG A 134 4.48 6.80 -14.33
N LEU A 135 5.05 6.00 -15.22
CA LEU A 135 6.47 5.69 -15.23
C LEU A 135 7.34 6.96 -15.31
N GLY A 136 8.23 7.11 -14.33
CA GLY A 136 9.14 8.24 -14.24
C GLY A 136 8.55 9.54 -13.70
N GLU A 137 7.23 9.62 -13.51
CA GLU A 137 6.57 10.85 -13.04
C GLU A 137 6.38 10.91 -11.53
N VAL A 138 6.26 9.75 -10.88
CA VAL A 138 6.05 9.65 -9.45
C VAL A 138 7.11 8.76 -8.80
N PRO A 139 7.50 9.01 -7.53
CA PRO A 139 8.65 8.34 -6.92
C PRO A 139 8.58 6.81 -6.91
N TRP A 140 7.41 6.23 -6.73
CA TRP A 140 7.24 4.78 -6.71
C TRP A 140 7.20 4.14 -8.10
N GLU A 141 7.09 4.90 -9.16
CA GLU A 141 7.22 4.43 -10.54
C GLU A 141 8.64 4.61 -11.09
N CYS A 142 9.53 5.27 -10.34
CA CYS A 142 10.95 5.42 -10.69
C CYS A 142 11.79 4.24 -10.20
N ALA A 143 11.33 3.02 -10.43
CA ALA A 143 12.03 1.81 -10.01
C ALA A 143 13.13 1.35 -11.01
N TYR A 144 13.38 2.11 -12.04
CA TYR A 144 14.32 1.80 -13.13
C TYR A 144 15.70 2.39 -12.88
#